data_9463956fe7efee3e05875c351e035fd8
#
_entry.id   9463956fe7efee3e05875c351e035fd8
#
_cell.length_a   1.000
_cell.length_b   1.000
_cell.length_c   1.000
_cell.angle_alpha   90.00
_cell.angle_beta   90.00
_cell.angle_gamma   90.00
#
_symmetry.space_group_name_H-M   'P 1'
#
loop_
_entity.id
_entity.type
_entity.pdbx_description
1 polymer ?
#
loop_
_entity_poly.entity_id
_entity_poly.type
_entity_poly.pdbx_seq_one_letter_code
_entity_poly.pdbx_strand_id
1 'polypeptide(L)'
;MHRAIDVIDNFYTQEQLDIIFNYTSKIEFNATLQPHSSRKDFATRYQAYPCYESKKILKESDVYKNLYNNLIDTDYKVTHLNSFFRKIYKSEIEKSVCAHGAGIRHKDGLDFDIAGLIYLDELSSFKSGTRFFTDKRFKEAQQQEQDIQIGSKFNRAIIFDAQISHQALYDLNIESRFIQPFFIKVNEEN
;
A
#
# COMPACT_ATOMS: atom_id res chain seq x y z
N MET A 1 -16.88 4.91 -13.53
CA MET A 1 -16.13 6.16 -13.28
C MET A 1 -14.64 5.80 -13.31
N HIS A 2 -13.84 6.34 -14.25
CA HIS A 2 -12.39 6.12 -14.22
C HIS A 2 -11.85 6.99 -13.08
N ARG A 3 -11.57 6.37 -11.95
CA ARG A 3 -10.97 7.08 -10.83
C ARG A 3 -9.50 7.32 -11.15
N ALA A 4 -9.10 8.57 -11.01
CA ALA A 4 -7.71 8.96 -11.04
C ALA A 4 -6.97 8.35 -9.83
N ILE A 5 -5.67 8.34 -9.88
CA ILE A 5 -4.84 8.07 -8.70
C ILE A 5 -4.80 9.37 -7.90
N ASP A 6 -5.30 9.36 -6.69
CA ASP A 6 -5.25 10.51 -5.81
C ASP A 6 -3.98 10.47 -4.97
N VAL A 7 -3.32 11.62 -4.87
CA VAL A 7 -2.11 11.80 -4.06
C VAL A 7 -2.35 12.97 -3.10
N ILE A 8 -2.35 12.67 -1.82
CA ILE A 8 -2.67 13.64 -0.76
C ILE A 8 -1.46 13.75 0.17
N ASP A 9 -0.81 14.90 0.15
CA ASP A 9 0.26 15.21 1.10
C ASP A 9 -0.34 15.74 2.42
N ASN A 10 0.34 15.47 3.53
CA ASN A 10 -0.12 15.85 4.88
C ASN A 10 -1.51 15.27 5.21
N PHE A 11 -1.70 13.99 4.88
CA PHE A 11 -2.97 13.30 5.04
C PHE A 11 -3.47 13.25 6.49
N TYR A 12 -2.58 13.07 7.45
CA TYR A 12 -2.87 13.15 8.88
C TYR A 12 -2.41 14.49 9.47
N THR A 13 -3.13 14.98 10.47
CA THR A 13 -2.63 16.06 11.33
C THR A 13 -1.52 15.55 12.25
N GLN A 14 -0.76 16.46 12.88
CA GLN A 14 0.28 16.06 13.83
C GLN A 14 -0.29 15.26 15.01
N GLU A 15 -1.44 15.67 15.54
CA GLU A 15 -2.12 14.97 16.64
C GLU A 15 -2.50 13.53 16.22
N GLN A 16 -3.01 13.34 15.01
CA GLN A 16 -3.33 12.03 14.47
C GLN A 16 -2.08 11.17 14.29
N LEU A 17 -0.96 11.75 13.86
CA LEU A 17 0.32 11.05 13.75
C LEU A 17 0.84 10.61 15.13
N ASP A 18 0.74 11.45 16.15
CA ASP A 18 1.14 11.11 17.52
C ASP A 18 0.32 9.91 18.06
N ILE A 19 -0.99 9.89 17.78
CA ILE A 19 -1.87 8.74 18.09
C ILE A 19 -1.40 7.48 17.36
N ILE A 20 -1.08 7.57 16.07
CA ILE A 20 -0.62 6.45 15.25
C ILE A 20 0.70 5.90 15.78
N PHE A 21 1.70 6.75 16.05
CA PHE A 21 3.00 6.29 16.56
C PHE A 21 2.91 5.71 17.96
N ASN A 22 2.10 6.30 18.85
CA ASN A 22 1.83 5.73 20.15
C ASN A 22 1.13 4.36 20.07
N TYR A 23 0.19 4.20 19.15
CA TYR A 23 -0.48 2.91 18.89
C TYR A 23 0.52 1.87 18.35
N THR A 24 1.30 2.22 17.34
CA THR A 24 2.23 1.29 16.67
C THR A 24 3.42 0.90 17.53
N SER A 25 3.76 1.69 18.56
CA SER A 25 4.78 1.32 19.56
C SER A 25 4.36 0.21 20.50
N LYS A 26 3.05 -0.07 20.61
CA LYS A 26 2.45 -1.02 21.56
C LYS A 26 1.94 -2.31 20.91
N ILE A 27 1.93 -2.39 19.60
CA ILE A 27 1.42 -3.56 18.87
C ILE A 27 2.55 -4.44 18.36
N GLU A 28 2.23 -5.72 18.20
CA GLU A 28 3.15 -6.68 17.59
C GLU A 28 3.08 -6.65 16.07
N PHE A 29 4.25 -6.83 15.45
CA PHE A 29 4.40 -7.04 14.02
C PHE A 29 4.87 -8.47 13.78
N ASN A 30 4.12 -9.21 12.99
CA ASN A 30 4.41 -10.60 12.67
C ASN A 30 4.96 -10.71 11.24
N ALA A 31 5.97 -11.54 11.04
CA ALA A 31 6.49 -11.81 9.71
C ALA A 31 5.37 -12.42 8.84
N THR A 32 5.10 -11.80 7.72
CA THR A 32 4.13 -12.32 6.76
C THR A 32 4.85 -13.31 5.84
N LEU A 33 4.79 -14.58 6.19
CA LEU A 33 5.13 -15.68 5.30
C LEU A 33 3.91 -15.98 4.41
N GLN A 34 3.42 -15.02 3.66
CA GLN A 34 2.34 -15.33 2.73
C GLN A 34 2.92 -15.94 1.45
N PRO A 35 2.62 -17.23 1.17
CA PRO A 35 2.74 -17.73 -0.18
C PRO A 35 1.71 -16.96 -1.01
N HIS A 36 2.18 -16.05 -1.85
CA HIS A 36 1.30 -15.35 -2.77
C HIS A 36 0.74 -16.37 -3.75
N SER A 37 -0.57 -16.57 -3.66
CA SER A 37 -1.45 -17.26 -4.59
C SER A 37 -1.67 -18.75 -4.43
N SER A 38 -2.88 -19.12 -4.79
CA SER A 38 -3.44 -20.44 -5.07
C SER A 38 -2.69 -21.28 -6.13
N ARG A 39 -1.55 -20.83 -6.65
CA ARG A 39 -0.70 -21.58 -7.58
C ARG A 39 0.46 -22.17 -6.78
N LYS A 40 0.32 -23.41 -6.40
CA LYS A 40 1.35 -24.22 -5.69
C LYS A 40 2.74 -24.17 -6.34
N ASP A 41 2.82 -23.92 -7.64
CA ASP A 41 4.07 -23.90 -8.39
C ASP A 41 4.87 -22.60 -8.22
N PHE A 42 4.23 -21.52 -7.81
CA PHE A 42 4.90 -20.24 -7.54
C PHE A 42 5.41 -20.13 -6.09
N ALA A 43 4.73 -20.80 -5.14
CA ALA A 43 5.05 -20.72 -3.71
C ALA A 43 6.42 -21.28 -3.35
N THR A 44 6.98 -22.18 -4.15
CA THR A 44 8.30 -22.80 -3.88
C THR A 44 9.48 -21.98 -4.39
N ARG A 45 9.25 -20.98 -5.24
CA ARG A 45 10.36 -20.21 -5.84
C ARG A 45 10.48 -18.77 -5.38
N TYR A 46 9.45 -18.19 -4.79
CA TYR A 46 9.43 -16.76 -4.50
C TYR A 46 8.82 -16.51 -3.12
N GLN A 47 9.66 -16.16 -2.15
CA GLN A 47 9.18 -15.52 -0.93
C GLN A 47 8.58 -14.18 -1.34
N ALA A 48 7.25 -14.14 -1.42
CA ALA A 48 6.53 -12.93 -1.72
C ALA A 48 6.68 -11.97 -0.54
N TYR A 49 6.87 -10.70 -0.82
CA TYR A 49 6.86 -9.58 0.12
C TYR A 49 7.47 -9.86 1.50
N PRO A 50 8.76 -9.61 1.68
CA PRO A 50 9.39 -9.71 2.99
C PRO A 50 8.93 -8.55 3.86
N CYS A 51 7.86 -8.71 4.59
CA CYS A 51 7.32 -7.67 5.46
C CYS A 51 6.84 -8.23 6.78
N TYR A 52 6.71 -7.33 7.75
CA TYR A 52 6.10 -7.57 9.05
C TYR A 52 4.80 -6.78 9.11
N GLU A 53 3.69 -7.46 9.40
CA GLU A 53 2.37 -6.86 9.46
C GLU A 53 1.81 -6.88 10.87
N SER A 54 1.11 -5.81 11.23
CA SER A 54 0.27 -5.80 12.42
C SER A 54 -1.01 -6.61 12.18
N LYS A 55 -1.72 -6.92 13.26
CA LYS A 55 -3.13 -7.29 13.13
C LYS A 55 -3.93 -6.14 12.53
N LYS A 56 -5.13 -6.48 12.03
CA LYS A 56 -6.11 -5.51 11.55
C LYS A 56 -6.39 -4.44 12.60
N ILE A 57 -6.45 -3.19 12.21
CA ILE A 57 -6.79 -2.08 13.11
C ILE A 57 -8.27 -2.20 13.48
N LEU A 58 -8.57 -2.19 14.77
CA LEU A 58 -9.93 -2.33 15.27
C LEU A 58 -10.74 -1.04 15.02
N LYS A 59 -12.01 -1.20 14.69
CA LYS A 59 -12.93 -0.08 14.38
C LYS A 59 -13.10 0.91 15.55
N GLU A 60 -12.95 0.43 16.77
CA GLU A 60 -13.08 1.21 17.99
C GLU A 60 -11.87 2.10 18.27
N SER A 61 -10.73 1.82 17.64
CA SER A 61 -9.48 2.57 17.86
C SER A 61 -9.55 3.95 17.23
N ASP A 62 -8.89 4.91 17.86
CA ASP A 62 -8.80 6.28 17.32
C ASP A 62 -7.99 6.32 16.01
N VAL A 63 -7.04 5.39 15.82
CA VAL A 63 -6.32 5.24 14.54
C VAL A 63 -7.29 4.90 13.40
N TYR A 64 -8.23 3.98 13.63
CA TYR A 64 -9.23 3.65 12.61
C TYR A 64 -10.17 4.82 12.34
N LYS A 65 -10.67 5.47 13.40
CA LYS A 65 -11.59 6.62 13.28
C LYS A 65 -10.94 7.77 12.52
N ASN A 66 -9.67 8.08 12.80
CA ASN A 66 -8.92 9.11 12.09
C ASN A 66 -8.78 8.78 10.60
N LEU A 67 -8.38 7.55 10.26
CA LEU A 67 -8.31 7.12 8.86
C LEU A 67 -9.68 7.23 8.17
N TYR A 68 -10.73 6.72 8.81
CA TYR A 68 -12.08 6.74 8.27
C TYR A 68 -12.58 8.15 8.01
N ASN A 69 -12.41 9.06 8.96
CA ASN A 69 -12.85 10.46 8.83
C ASN A 69 -12.08 11.18 7.72
N ASN A 70 -10.75 11.03 7.67
CA ASN A 70 -9.94 11.65 6.63
C ASN A 70 -10.32 11.12 5.22
N LEU A 71 -10.72 9.85 5.10
CA LEU A 71 -11.19 9.29 3.83
C LEU A 71 -12.56 9.85 3.43
N ILE A 72 -13.48 10.06 4.38
CA ILE A 72 -14.78 10.69 4.10
C ILE A 72 -14.59 12.14 3.66
N ASP A 73 -13.69 12.87 4.28
CA ASP A 73 -13.39 14.26 3.93
C ASP A 73 -12.84 14.41 2.50
N THR A 74 -12.38 13.30 1.91
CA THR A 74 -11.94 13.21 0.50
C THR A 74 -13.04 12.71 -0.46
N ASP A 75 -14.30 12.81 -0.09
CA ASP A 75 -15.49 12.39 -0.87
C ASP A 75 -15.61 10.87 -1.16
N TYR A 76 -14.88 10.03 -0.44
CA TYR A 76 -15.06 8.59 -0.56
C TYR A 76 -16.23 8.09 0.27
N LYS A 77 -17.21 7.46 -0.37
CA LYS A 77 -18.36 6.81 0.30
C LYS A 77 -17.93 5.45 0.89
N VAL A 78 -17.30 5.48 2.05
CA VAL A 78 -16.71 4.28 2.70
C VAL A 78 -17.81 3.45 3.37
N THR A 79 -18.07 2.24 2.89
CA THR A 79 -19.00 1.28 3.54
C THR A 79 -18.25 0.23 4.36
N HIS A 80 -17.08 -0.14 3.92
CA HIS A 80 -16.21 -1.05 4.64
C HIS A 80 -14.75 -0.59 4.48
N LEU A 81 -14.04 -0.50 5.60
CA LEU A 81 -12.62 -0.15 5.65
C LEU A 81 -11.84 -1.27 6.33
N ASN A 82 -10.77 -1.70 5.69
CA ASN A 82 -9.79 -2.61 6.24
C ASN A 82 -8.42 -1.94 6.21
N SER A 83 -7.70 -1.92 7.32
CA SER A 83 -6.37 -1.33 7.40
C SER A 83 -5.50 -2.05 8.43
N PHE A 84 -4.20 -1.99 8.23
CA PHE A 84 -3.17 -2.53 9.11
C PHE A 84 -1.86 -1.75 8.89
N PHE A 85 -0.83 -2.04 9.68
CA PHE A 85 0.50 -1.45 9.48
C PHE A 85 1.46 -2.48 8.93
N ARG A 86 2.41 -2.02 8.11
CA ARG A 86 3.44 -2.87 7.50
C ARG A 86 4.82 -2.23 7.66
N LYS A 87 5.76 -3.02 8.14
CA LYS A 87 7.19 -2.71 8.18
C LYS A 87 7.94 -3.58 7.19
N ILE A 88 8.82 -2.99 6.41
CA ILE A 88 9.61 -3.66 5.40
C ILE A 88 11.06 -3.26 5.65
N TYR A 89 11.94 -4.23 5.88
CA TYR A 89 13.35 -3.99 6.15
C TYR A 89 14.20 -4.29 4.92
N LYS A 90 15.21 -3.48 4.67
CA LYS A 90 16.18 -3.65 3.58
C LYS A 90 16.78 -5.06 3.57
N SER A 91 17.22 -5.54 4.74
CA SER A 91 17.81 -6.88 4.89
C SER A 91 16.89 -8.02 4.42
N GLU A 92 15.58 -7.84 4.51
CA GLU A 92 14.61 -8.82 4.02
C GLU A 92 14.34 -8.64 2.52
N ILE A 93 14.33 -7.40 2.02
CA ILE A 93 14.21 -7.11 0.59
C ILE A 93 15.38 -7.75 -0.17
N GLU A 94 16.61 -7.57 0.31
CA GLU A 94 17.83 -8.09 -0.33
C GLU A 94 17.87 -9.62 -0.42
N LYS A 95 17.17 -10.33 0.47
CA LYS A 95 17.04 -11.79 0.47
C LYS A 95 15.86 -12.31 -0.37
N SER A 96 15.07 -11.43 -0.93
CA SER A 96 13.83 -11.76 -1.62
C SER A 96 13.93 -11.58 -3.14
N VAL A 97 12.85 -11.89 -3.85
CA VAL A 97 12.72 -11.57 -5.27
C VAL A 97 12.71 -10.06 -5.55
N CYS A 98 12.54 -9.25 -4.52
CA CYS A 98 12.56 -7.79 -4.59
C CYS A 98 13.97 -7.20 -4.43
N ALA A 99 15.04 -8.02 -4.41
CA ALA A 99 16.42 -7.60 -4.19
C ALA A 99 16.93 -6.51 -5.17
N HIS A 100 16.28 -6.36 -6.30
CA HIS A 100 16.55 -5.31 -7.28
C HIS A 100 15.78 -3.98 -7.02
N GLY A 101 15.11 -3.87 -5.87
CA GLY A 101 14.41 -2.65 -5.45
C GLY A 101 12.98 -2.51 -5.97
N ALA A 102 12.40 -3.57 -6.53
CA ALA A 102 11.01 -3.55 -6.99
C ALA A 102 10.25 -4.79 -6.51
N GLY A 103 9.03 -4.58 -6.00
CA GLY A 103 8.11 -5.64 -5.61
C GLY A 103 7.50 -6.37 -6.79
N ILE A 104 6.57 -7.26 -6.52
CA ILE A 104 5.82 -7.96 -7.56
C ILE A 104 4.69 -7.07 -8.07
N ARG A 105 4.53 -6.99 -9.40
CA ARG A 105 3.39 -6.32 -10.03
C ARG A 105 2.11 -7.13 -9.77
N HIS A 106 1.07 -6.47 -9.23
CA HIS A 106 -0.20 -7.11 -8.86
C HIS A 106 -1.37 -6.11 -8.90
N LYS A 107 -2.56 -6.63 -8.64
CA LYS A 107 -3.79 -5.89 -8.32
C LYS A 107 -4.25 -6.33 -6.94
N ASP A 108 -4.95 -5.48 -6.20
CA ASP A 108 -5.34 -5.75 -4.81
C ASP A 108 -6.57 -6.68 -4.67
N GLY A 109 -7.01 -7.27 -5.77
CA GLY A 109 -8.04 -8.29 -5.77
C GLY A 109 -9.44 -7.76 -6.07
N LEU A 110 -10.42 -8.69 -6.02
CA LEU A 110 -11.81 -8.44 -6.41
C LEU A 110 -12.70 -8.03 -5.23
N ASP A 111 -12.19 -8.11 -4.00
CA ASP A 111 -13.00 -7.91 -2.79
C ASP A 111 -13.15 -6.43 -2.40
N PHE A 112 -12.34 -5.55 -2.97
CA PHE A 112 -12.32 -4.12 -2.67
C PHE A 112 -12.38 -3.30 -3.96
N ASP A 113 -12.98 -2.12 -3.86
CA ASP A 113 -13.14 -1.20 -4.98
C ASP A 113 -11.95 -0.24 -5.05
N ILE A 114 -11.43 0.14 -3.88
CA ILE A 114 -10.37 1.11 -3.71
C ILE A 114 -9.30 0.51 -2.80
N ALA A 115 -8.07 0.71 -3.17
CA ALA A 115 -6.90 0.46 -2.36
C ALA A 115 -6.14 1.76 -2.11
N GLY A 116 -5.37 1.79 -1.04
CA GLY A 116 -4.49 2.91 -0.79
C GLY A 116 -3.43 2.57 0.25
N LEU A 117 -2.49 3.48 0.39
CA LEU A 117 -1.47 3.37 1.42
C LEU A 117 -1.01 4.76 1.85
N ILE A 118 -0.59 4.87 3.10
CA ILE A 118 -0.01 6.07 3.68
C ILE A 118 1.44 5.76 4.04
N TYR A 119 2.36 6.61 3.58
CA TYR A 119 3.78 6.52 3.92
C TYR A 119 4.01 7.17 5.28
N LEU A 120 4.57 6.40 6.21
CA LEU A 120 4.86 6.82 7.58
C LEU A 120 6.37 6.83 7.89
N ASP A 121 7.19 6.68 6.84
CA ASP A 121 8.65 6.80 6.95
C ASP A 121 9.06 8.25 7.11
N GLU A 122 10.00 8.53 8.00
CA GLU A 122 10.60 9.86 8.16
C GLU A 122 11.39 10.28 6.91
N LEU A 123 11.95 9.31 6.20
CA LEU A 123 12.74 9.54 5.00
C LEU A 123 11.88 9.45 3.74
N SER A 124 11.80 10.55 3.03
CA SER A 124 11.18 10.60 1.71
C SER A 124 12.17 10.22 0.62
N SER A 125 11.73 9.40 -0.34
CA SER A 125 12.55 9.02 -1.48
C SER A 125 11.71 8.88 -2.76
N PHE A 126 12.19 9.49 -3.84
CA PHE A 126 11.59 9.26 -5.15
C PHE A 126 11.85 7.84 -5.68
N LYS A 127 12.93 7.19 -5.25
CA LYS A 127 13.25 5.80 -5.62
C LYS A 127 12.43 4.76 -4.86
N SER A 128 11.85 5.16 -3.71
CA SER A 128 10.87 4.36 -2.96
C SER A 128 9.48 4.89 -3.27
N GLY A 129 8.46 4.02 -3.30
CA GLY A 129 7.11 4.48 -3.56
C GLY A 129 6.24 3.41 -4.20
N THR A 130 5.37 3.84 -5.10
CA THR A 130 4.47 2.95 -5.85
C THR A 130 4.51 3.30 -7.34
N ARG A 131 4.66 2.28 -8.17
CA ARG A 131 4.57 2.38 -9.62
C ARG A 131 3.24 1.78 -10.08
N PHE A 132 2.53 2.50 -10.92
CA PHE A 132 1.28 2.11 -11.52
C PHE A 132 1.47 1.86 -13.01
N PHE A 133 0.76 0.87 -13.52
CA PHE A 133 0.86 0.46 -14.92
C PHE A 133 -0.47 0.68 -15.61
N THR A 134 -0.46 1.25 -16.78
CA THR A 134 -1.64 1.28 -17.64
C THR A 134 -1.86 -0.11 -18.22
N ASP A 135 -2.93 -0.79 -17.80
CA ASP A 135 -3.38 -2.06 -18.41
C ASP A 135 -3.94 -1.81 -19.81
N LYS A 136 -3.11 -1.45 -20.75
CA LYS A 136 -3.51 -1.54 -22.14
C LYS A 136 -3.36 -3.00 -22.56
N ARG A 137 -4.46 -3.69 -22.69
CA ARG A 137 -4.55 -4.98 -23.40
C ARG A 137 -4.37 -4.73 -24.91
N PHE A 138 -3.25 -4.17 -25.31
CA PHE A 138 -2.94 -4.05 -26.73
C PHE A 138 -2.15 -5.27 -27.17
N LYS A 139 -2.75 -6.06 -28.04
CA LYS A 139 -2.12 -7.18 -28.75
C LYS A 139 -1.06 -6.72 -29.77
N GLU A 140 -0.77 -5.44 -29.87
CA GLU A 140 0.20 -4.89 -30.81
C GLU A 140 1.47 -4.46 -30.08
N ALA A 141 2.53 -5.17 -30.34
CA ALA A 141 3.80 -5.26 -29.64
C ALA A 141 4.70 -4.00 -29.71
N GLN A 142 4.21 -2.78 -29.85
CA GLN A 142 5.05 -1.60 -30.03
C GLN A 142 4.70 -0.37 -29.18
N GLN A 143 3.70 -0.42 -28.30
CA GLN A 143 3.46 0.72 -27.40
C GLN A 143 4.10 0.44 -26.04
N GLN A 144 5.08 1.25 -25.67
CA GLN A 144 5.64 1.28 -24.33
C GLN A 144 4.52 1.46 -23.31
N GLU A 145 4.49 0.61 -22.28
CA GLU A 145 3.61 0.80 -21.12
C GLU A 145 3.93 2.16 -20.51
N GLN A 146 2.90 2.99 -20.35
CA GLN A 146 3.07 4.25 -19.63
C GLN A 146 3.01 3.95 -18.13
N ASP A 147 4.10 4.19 -17.45
CA ASP A 147 4.24 4.03 -16.01
C ASP A 147 4.04 5.38 -15.32
N ILE A 148 3.29 5.38 -14.24
CA ILE A 148 3.24 6.48 -13.30
C ILE A 148 3.96 6.04 -12.04
N GLN A 149 5.01 6.75 -11.66
CA GLN A 149 5.71 6.52 -10.41
C GLN A 149 5.43 7.64 -9.43
N ILE A 150 4.96 7.27 -8.23
CA ILE A 150 4.73 8.19 -7.13
C ILE A 150 5.72 7.84 -6.03
N GLY A 151 6.64 8.75 -5.75
CA GLY A 151 7.65 8.59 -4.71
C GLY A 151 7.04 8.61 -3.30
N SER A 152 7.70 7.90 -2.37
CA SER A 152 7.34 7.97 -0.95
C SER A 152 7.67 9.36 -0.40
N LYS A 153 6.77 9.86 0.44
CA LYS A 153 6.94 11.08 1.23
C LYS A 153 6.22 10.87 2.54
N PHE A 154 6.84 11.27 3.65
CA PHE A 154 6.21 11.20 4.95
C PHE A 154 4.82 11.82 4.94
N ASN A 155 3.85 11.12 5.52
CA ASN A 155 2.46 11.53 5.63
C ASN A 155 1.77 11.80 4.26
N ARG A 156 2.19 11.08 3.22
CA ARG A 156 1.53 11.06 1.91
C ARG A 156 0.61 9.85 1.82
N ALA A 157 -0.65 10.07 1.49
CA ALA A 157 -1.57 9.03 1.06
C ALA A 157 -1.59 8.91 -0.47
N ILE A 158 -1.67 7.69 -0.96
CA ILE A 158 -2.00 7.37 -2.35
C ILE A 158 -3.27 6.53 -2.31
N ILE A 159 -4.29 6.94 -3.07
CA ILE A 159 -5.60 6.28 -3.13
C ILE A 159 -5.87 5.96 -4.60
N PHE A 160 -6.26 4.74 -4.92
CA PHE A 160 -6.42 4.30 -6.30
C PHE A 160 -7.44 3.17 -6.42
N ASP A 161 -7.97 2.96 -7.63
CA ASP A 161 -8.82 1.80 -7.93
C ASP A 161 -8.03 0.51 -7.70
N ALA A 162 -8.58 -0.41 -6.91
CA ALA A 162 -7.95 -1.68 -6.54
C ALA A 162 -7.62 -2.58 -7.75
N GLN A 163 -8.26 -2.30 -8.92
CA GLN A 163 -8.00 -3.01 -10.17
C GLN A 163 -6.84 -2.42 -10.98
N ILE A 164 -6.28 -1.29 -10.57
CA ILE A 164 -5.08 -0.75 -11.22
C ILE A 164 -3.88 -1.64 -10.87
N SER A 165 -3.19 -2.11 -11.92
CA SER A 165 -1.96 -2.88 -11.75
C SER A 165 -0.86 -1.99 -11.19
N HIS A 166 -0.24 -2.40 -10.09
CA HIS A 166 0.78 -1.61 -9.43
C HIS A 166 1.89 -2.47 -8.81
N GLN A 167 2.95 -1.81 -8.37
CA GLN A 167 4.16 -2.42 -7.83
C GLN A 167 4.78 -1.50 -6.77
N ALA A 168 5.18 -2.07 -5.66
CA ALA A 168 5.99 -1.33 -4.68
C ALA A 168 7.42 -1.12 -5.21
N LEU A 169 8.00 0.03 -4.93
CA LEU A 169 9.40 0.35 -5.19
C LEU A 169 10.12 0.54 -3.86
N TYR A 170 11.35 0.05 -3.77
CA TYR A 170 12.19 0.11 -2.57
C TYR A 170 13.50 0.81 -2.89
N ASP A 171 13.79 1.89 -2.17
CA ASP A 171 15.11 2.49 -2.21
C ASP A 171 16.04 1.69 -1.29
N LEU A 172 16.98 0.98 -1.85
CA LEU A 172 17.93 0.14 -1.11
C LEU A 172 18.97 0.95 -0.30
N ASN A 173 18.91 2.28 -0.35
CA ASN A 173 19.67 3.14 0.56
C ASN A 173 18.91 3.45 1.86
N ILE A 174 17.65 3.02 1.98
CA ILE A 174 16.79 3.22 3.16
C ILE A 174 16.69 1.88 3.92
N GLU A 175 16.99 1.90 5.21
CA GLU A 175 17.03 0.68 6.04
C GLU A 175 15.66 0.05 6.28
N SER A 176 14.61 0.86 6.33
CA SER A 176 13.26 0.36 6.53
C SER A 176 12.22 1.22 5.84
N ARG A 177 11.07 0.63 5.56
CA ARG A 177 9.87 1.30 5.07
C ARG A 177 8.72 0.99 6.02
N PHE A 178 7.98 2.02 6.42
CA PHE A 178 6.82 1.92 7.28
C PHE A 178 5.61 2.53 6.57
N ILE A 179 4.56 1.74 6.39
CA ILE A 179 3.35 2.14 5.67
C ILE A 179 2.10 1.67 6.39
N GLN A 180 0.99 2.36 6.12
CA GLN A 180 -0.35 1.94 6.50
C GLN A 180 -1.17 1.66 5.24
N PRO A 181 -1.25 0.41 4.75
CA PRO A 181 -2.17 0.02 3.69
C PRO A 181 -3.61 0.06 4.18
N PHE A 182 -4.52 0.38 3.26
CA PHE A 182 -5.96 0.31 3.51
C PHE A 182 -6.73 -0.08 2.26
N PHE A 183 -7.90 -0.69 2.48
CA PHE A 183 -8.78 -1.20 1.43
C PHE A 183 -10.21 -0.81 1.76
N ILE A 184 -10.94 -0.33 0.75
CA ILE A 184 -12.27 0.23 0.92
C ILE A 184 -13.25 -0.48 0.00
N LYS A 185 -14.47 -0.75 0.51
CA LYS A 185 -15.68 -0.94 -0.31
C LYS A 185 -16.46 0.36 -0.33
N VAL A 186 -16.95 0.71 -1.50
CA VAL A 186 -17.86 1.84 -1.69
C VAL A 186 -19.23 1.32 -2.08
N ASN A 187 -20.31 2.00 -1.70
CA ASN A 187 -21.62 1.68 -2.24
C ASN A 187 -21.67 2.10 -3.71
N GLU A 188 -21.99 1.18 -4.59
CA GLU A 188 -22.55 1.54 -5.88
C GLU A 188 -23.95 2.09 -5.62
N GLU A 189 -24.17 3.36 -5.93
CA GLU A 189 -25.54 3.88 -6.02
C GLU A 189 -26.17 3.20 -7.24
N ASN A 190 -27.23 2.41 -6.99
CA ASN A 190 -28.13 1.88 -8.02
C ASN A 190 -28.85 3.02 -8.74
#